data_05df9125c539f692aae54dbe8987b624
#
_entry.id   05df9125c539f692aae54dbe8987b624
#
_cell.length_a   1.000
_cell.length_b   1.000
_cell.length_c   1.000
_cell.angle_alpha   90.00
_cell.angle_beta   90.00
_cell.angle_gamma   90.00
#
_symmetry.space_group_name_H-M   'P 1'
#
loop_
_entity.id
_entity.type
_entity.pdbx_description
1 polymer ?
#
loop_
_entity_poly.entity_id
_entity_poly.type
_entity_poly.pdbx_seq_one_letter_code
_entity_poly.pdbx_strand_id
1 'polypeptide(L)'
;MGKLRILGSGTSTGVPEIGCTCPVCTSTDPRDNRLRASSLLHTDDAVILIDCGPDFREQMLRASSFEKIDGVLVTHEHYDHVGGLDDLRPFGRFADIPIYSDAYTAAHLRARMPYCFVDKVYPGVPRIYLQEVEAGQVFHINRTEVLPLRVMHGRLPILGYRIGDRLGYITDMHMMPEESYEQLKGLDVLVMNALRPKPHPTHQSISEALEAAGRIGAKETYFIHMSHHAGLHADIEKQLPPHVHFAYDGLEIDF
;
A
#
# COMPACT_ATOMS: atom_id res chain seq x y z
N MET A 1 18.03 -5.14 8.63
CA MET A 1 16.86 -6.03 8.45
C MET A 1 15.61 -5.17 8.37
N GLY A 2 14.74 -5.43 7.39
CA GLY A 2 13.47 -4.73 7.26
C GLY A 2 12.31 -5.56 7.82
N LYS A 3 11.28 -4.90 8.36
CA LYS A 3 10.03 -5.53 8.76
C LYS A 3 8.86 -4.76 8.14
N LEU A 4 8.06 -5.43 7.36
CA LEU A 4 6.82 -4.89 6.80
C LEU A 4 5.62 -5.48 7.54
N ARG A 5 4.75 -4.61 8.06
CA ARG A 5 3.46 -5.00 8.63
C ARG A 5 2.34 -4.60 7.68
N ILE A 6 1.55 -5.55 7.24
CA ILE A 6 0.33 -5.28 6.46
C ILE A 6 -0.73 -4.75 7.42
N LEU A 7 -1.09 -3.49 7.29
CA LEU A 7 -2.12 -2.84 8.12
C LEU A 7 -3.53 -3.11 7.57
N GLY A 8 -3.64 -3.23 6.26
CA GLY A 8 -4.85 -3.59 5.54
C GLY A 8 -4.52 -4.27 4.23
N SER A 9 -5.27 -5.31 3.92
CA SER A 9 -5.05 -6.18 2.76
C SER A 9 -6.20 -6.16 1.74
N GLY A 10 -7.26 -5.39 2.01
CA GLY A 10 -8.47 -5.32 1.21
C GLY A 10 -8.47 -4.22 0.16
N THR A 11 -9.35 -4.38 -0.82
CA THR A 11 -9.64 -3.40 -1.88
C THR A 11 -10.39 -2.17 -1.35
N SER A 12 -10.74 -1.24 -2.23
CA SER A 12 -11.36 0.06 -1.94
C SER A 12 -12.65 0.00 -1.11
N THR A 13 -13.42 -1.09 -1.17
CA THR A 13 -14.64 -1.27 -0.34
C THR A 13 -14.35 -1.91 1.02
N GLY A 14 -13.16 -2.47 1.22
CA GLY A 14 -12.84 -3.35 2.33
C GLY A 14 -13.59 -4.69 2.25
N VAL A 15 -13.34 -5.58 3.19
CA VAL A 15 -14.05 -6.84 3.38
C VAL A 15 -14.34 -7.00 4.87
N PRO A 16 -15.60 -7.20 5.29
CA PRO A 16 -16.83 -7.33 4.50
C PRO A 16 -17.24 -6.06 3.77
N GLU A 17 -17.82 -6.22 2.58
CA GLU A 17 -18.44 -5.12 1.85
C GLU A 17 -19.82 -4.81 2.45
N ILE A 18 -20.17 -3.53 2.55
CA ILE A 18 -21.43 -3.06 3.15
C ILE A 18 -22.63 -3.69 2.42
N GLY A 19 -23.46 -4.39 3.19
CA GLY A 19 -24.68 -5.04 2.69
C GLY A 19 -24.46 -6.39 2.00
N CYS A 20 -23.21 -6.87 1.87
CA CYS A 20 -22.93 -8.17 1.28
C CYS A 20 -23.08 -9.30 2.29
N THR A 21 -23.74 -10.38 1.88
CA THR A 21 -23.99 -11.58 2.71
C THR A 21 -23.32 -12.83 2.13
N CYS A 22 -22.31 -12.67 1.26
CA CYS A 22 -21.60 -13.80 0.68
C CYS A 22 -20.74 -14.53 1.75
N PRO A 23 -20.30 -15.78 1.48
CA PRO A 23 -19.52 -16.55 2.45
C PRO A 23 -18.27 -15.83 2.99
N VAL A 24 -17.61 -15.01 2.18
CA VAL A 24 -16.43 -14.25 2.60
C VAL A 24 -16.81 -13.11 3.54
N CYS A 25 -17.85 -12.34 3.20
CA CYS A 25 -18.29 -11.19 4.01
C CYS A 25 -18.97 -11.62 5.33
N THR A 26 -19.38 -12.87 5.46
CA THR A 26 -19.96 -13.44 6.69
C THR A 26 -19.02 -14.42 7.40
N SER A 27 -17.77 -14.54 6.93
CA SER A 27 -16.76 -15.41 7.52
C SER A 27 -16.39 -14.98 8.94
N THR A 28 -16.11 -15.96 9.79
CA THR A 28 -15.56 -15.75 11.13
C THR A 28 -14.04 -15.87 11.20
N ASP A 29 -13.39 -16.23 10.08
CA ASP A 29 -11.93 -16.21 10.00
C ASP A 29 -11.45 -14.75 9.94
N PRO A 30 -10.64 -14.28 10.90
CA PRO A 30 -10.17 -12.90 10.92
C PRO A 30 -9.37 -12.52 9.67
N ARG A 31 -8.79 -13.48 8.94
CA ARG A 31 -8.06 -13.24 7.69
C ARG A 31 -8.95 -12.88 6.51
N ASP A 32 -10.25 -13.14 6.61
CA ASP A 32 -11.27 -12.72 5.65
C ASP A 32 -11.80 -11.30 5.93
N ASN A 33 -11.47 -10.72 7.08
CA ASN A 33 -11.79 -9.33 7.41
C ASN A 33 -10.61 -8.44 7.02
N ARG A 34 -10.80 -7.58 6.02
CA ARG A 34 -9.71 -6.83 5.37
C ARG A 34 -10.03 -5.35 5.33
N LEU A 35 -9.26 -4.56 6.05
CA LEU A 35 -9.22 -3.10 5.92
C LEU A 35 -8.56 -2.71 4.60
N ARG A 36 -8.77 -1.45 4.13
CA ARG A 36 -8.19 -0.95 2.87
C ARG A 36 -6.67 -1.02 2.91
N ALA A 37 -6.08 -1.28 1.74
CA ALA A 37 -4.66 -1.54 1.59
C ALA A 37 -3.78 -0.42 2.19
N SER A 38 -2.92 -0.80 3.12
CA SER A 38 -1.91 0.05 3.73
C SER A 38 -0.87 -0.82 4.43
N SER A 39 0.35 -0.34 4.59
CA SER A 39 1.43 -1.07 5.25
C SER A 39 2.36 -0.15 6.03
N LEU A 40 2.89 -0.64 7.14
CA LEU A 40 3.90 0.04 7.95
C LEU A 40 5.23 -0.71 7.83
N LEU A 41 6.23 -0.01 7.32
CA LEU A 41 7.57 -0.54 7.10
C LEU A 41 8.53 0.03 8.15
N HIS A 42 9.26 -0.86 8.82
CA HIS A 42 10.41 -0.54 9.65
C HIS A 42 11.67 -0.97 8.91
N THR A 43 12.56 -0.03 8.66
CA THR A 43 13.93 -0.28 8.19
C THR A 43 14.90 -0.11 9.37
N ASP A 44 16.20 -0.21 9.12
CA ASP A 44 17.20 0.00 10.19
C ASP A 44 17.19 1.44 10.75
N ASP A 45 16.60 2.41 10.03
CA ASP A 45 16.68 3.83 10.40
C ASP A 45 15.45 4.67 10.09
N ALA A 46 14.38 4.05 9.54
CA ALA A 46 13.16 4.77 9.19
C ALA A 46 11.90 3.93 9.46
N VAL A 47 10.83 4.61 9.86
CA VAL A 47 9.46 4.10 9.89
C VAL A 47 8.68 4.77 8.76
N ILE A 48 8.23 3.98 7.80
CA ILE A 48 7.61 4.44 6.57
C ILE A 48 6.20 3.87 6.48
N LEU A 49 5.19 4.72 6.36
CA LEU A 49 3.84 4.32 6.05
C LEU A 49 3.66 4.29 4.52
N ILE A 50 3.07 3.22 3.99
CA ILE A 50 2.73 3.11 2.57
C ILE A 50 1.21 3.14 2.46
N ASP A 51 0.69 4.19 1.85
CA ASP A 51 -0.70 4.61 1.79
C ASP A 51 -1.34 4.82 3.17
N CYS A 52 -2.27 5.76 3.24
CA CYS A 52 -2.98 6.15 4.45
C CYS A 52 -4.48 6.29 4.15
N GLY A 53 -5.14 5.15 4.02
CA GLY A 53 -6.56 5.05 3.71
C GLY A 53 -7.48 5.40 4.89
N PRO A 54 -8.80 5.41 4.71
CA PRO A 54 -9.77 5.82 5.72
C PRO A 54 -9.80 4.92 6.96
N ASP A 55 -9.22 3.74 6.88
CA ASP A 55 -9.11 2.80 8.00
C ASP A 55 -7.86 3.03 8.87
N PHE A 56 -7.01 4.00 8.55
CA PHE A 56 -5.71 4.23 9.21
C PHE A 56 -5.83 4.28 10.73
N ARG A 57 -6.83 4.98 11.25
CA ARG A 57 -7.05 5.04 12.71
C ARG A 57 -7.25 3.65 13.30
N GLU A 58 -8.12 2.84 12.72
CA GLU A 58 -8.39 1.47 13.19
C GLU A 58 -7.15 0.57 13.03
N GLN A 59 -6.44 0.70 11.92
CA GLN A 59 -5.21 -0.02 11.62
C GLN A 59 -4.14 0.24 12.70
N MET A 60 -3.92 1.50 13.06
CA MET A 60 -2.92 1.86 14.07
C MET A 60 -3.32 1.43 15.49
N LEU A 61 -4.62 1.45 15.81
CA LEU A 61 -5.12 0.92 17.09
C LEU A 61 -4.91 -0.60 17.19
N ARG A 62 -5.16 -1.35 16.11
CA ARG A 62 -4.90 -2.80 16.04
C ARG A 62 -3.40 -3.11 16.07
N ALA A 63 -2.59 -2.32 15.37
CA ALA A 63 -1.14 -2.48 15.36
C ALA A 63 -0.50 -2.17 16.71
N SER A 64 -1.18 -1.42 17.59
CA SER A 64 -0.64 -0.91 18.86
C SER A 64 0.69 -0.16 18.67
N SER A 65 0.89 0.48 17.50
CA SER A 65 2.09 1.22 17.16
C SER A 65 1.80 2.73 17.24
N PHE A 66 2.58 3.44 18.04
CA PHE A 66 2.50 4.89 18.15
C PHE A 66 3.90 5.47 18.31
N GLU A 67 4.56 5.69 17.19
CA GLU A 67 5.93 6.14 17.08
C GLU A 67 6.08 7.18 15.97
N LYS A 68 7.27 7.76 15.83
CA LYS A 68 7.54 8.69 14.74
C LYS A 68 7.39 7.99 13.39
N ILE A 69 6.64 8.58 12.47
CA ILE A 69 6.61 8.21 11.07
C ILE A 69 7.56 9.15 10.33
N ASP A 70 8.59 8.59 9.68
CA ASP A 70 9.62 9.36 8.98
C ASP A 70 9.18 9.77 7.57
N GLY A 71 8.16 9.12 7.02
CA GLY A 71 7.55 9.48 5.75
C GLY A 71 6.35 8.64 5.40
N VAL A 72 5.47 9.20 4.57
CA VAL A 72 4.35 8.48 3.95
C VAL A 72 4.60 8.40 2.46
N LEU A 73 4.66 7.19 1.92
CA LEU A 73 4.68 6.93 0.48
C LEU A 73 3.24 6.80 0.01
N VAL A 74 2.78 7.70 -0.85
CA VAL A 74 1.44 7.65 -1.44
C VAL A 74 1.53 7.16 -2.86
N THR A 75 0.81 6.09 -3.18
CA THR A 75 0.80 5.50 -4.51
C THR A 75 -0.01 6.33 -5.50
N HIS A 76 -1.18 6.80 -5.08
CA HIS A 76 -2.08 7.63 -5.88
C HIS A 76 -3.18 8.29 -5.02
N GLU A 77 -4.01 9.15 -5.62
CA GLU A 77 -4.97 10.02 -4.93
C GLU A 77 -6.33 9.39 -4.59
N HIS A 78 -6.58 8.11 -4.90
CA HIS A 78 -7.85 7.48 -4.56
C HIS A 78 -8.10 7.46 -3.05
N TYR A 79 -9.37 7.56 -2.66
CA TYR A 79 -9.77 7.77 -1.27
C TYR A 79 -9.30 6.65 -0.34
N ASP A 80 -9.33 5.42 -0.80
CA ASP A 80 -8.89 4.24 -0.06
C ASP A 80 -7.38 4.23 0.24
N HIS A 81 -6.59 5.07 -0.46
CA HIS A 81 -5.15 5.23 -0.25
C HIS A 81 -4.76 6.51 0.51
N VAL A 82 -5.65 7.53 0.55
CA VAL A 82 -5.31 8.83 1.14
C VAL A 82 -6.35 9.37 2.13
N GLY A 83 -7.50 8.71 2.28
CA GLY A 83 -8.62 9.21 3.06
C GLY A 83 -8.36 9.33 4.57
N GLY A 84 -7.30 8.71 5.09
CA GLY A 84 -6.89 8.73 6.48
C GLY A 84 -5.78 9.72 6.83
N LEU A 85 -5.28 10.51 5.87
CA LEU A 85 -4.18 11.45 6.12
C LEU A 85 -4.48 12.45 7.24
N ASP A 86 -5.74 12.79 7.49
CA ASP A 86 -6.14 13.64 8.61
C ASP A 86 -5.90 12.99 9.99
N ASP A 87 -5.95 11.66 10.06
CA ASP A 87 -5.66 10.88 11.28
C ASP A 87 -4.16 10.83 11.63
N LEU A 88 -3.28 11.42 10.82
CA LEU A 88 -1.88 11.65 11.19
C LEU A 88 -1.69 12.75 12.23
N ARG A 89 -2.73 13.48 12.64
CA ARG A 89 -2.67 14.56 13.66
C ARG A 89 -1.91 14.15 14.93
N PRO A 90 -2.19 13.01 15.58
CA PRO A 90 -1.48 12.60 16.78
C PRO A 90 0.04 12.42 16.58
N PHE A 91 0.44 12.03 15.40
CA PHE A 91 1.84 11.78 15.05
C PHE A 91 2.66 13.06 14.88
N GLY A 92 2.02 14.19 14.59
CA GLY A 92 2.65 15.50 14.54
C GLY A 92 3.35 15.92 15.84
N ARG A 93 3.09 15.23 16.97
CA ARG A 93 3.84 15.44 18.23
C ARG A 93 5.31 15.00 18.13
N PHE A 94 5.64 14.10 17.21
CA PHE A 94 7.01 13.62 17.02
C PHE A 94 7.78 14.52 16.06
N ALA A 95 7.20 14.83 14.90
CA ALA A 95 7.78 15.68 13.86
C ALA A 95 6.72 16.06 12.82
N ASP A 96 7.09 16.96 11.89
CA ASP A 96 6.34 17.16 10.65
C ASP A 96 6.57 15.95 9.73
N ILE A 97 5.52 15.46 9.07
CA ILE A 97 5.54 14.21 8.31
C ILE A 97 5.57 14.54 6.81
N PRO A 98 6.64 14.17 6.09
CA PRO A 98 6.67 14.28 4.64
C PRO A 98 5.74 13.26 3.99
N ILE A 99 4.96 13.73 3.01
CA ILE A 99 4.09 12.92 2.15
C ILE A 99 4.72 12.91 0.76
N TYR A 100 5.26 11.77 0.37
CA TYR A 100 5.91 11.57 -0.93
C TYR A 100 4.89 11.07 -1.95
N SER A 101 4.72 11.77 -3.06
CA SER A 101 3.79 11.42 -4.13
C SER A 101 4.24 12.07 -5.45
N ASP A 102 3.69 11.65 -6.57
CA ASP A 102 3.91 12.38 -7.81
C ASP A 102 3.15 13.73 -7.83
N ALA A 103 3.51 14.61 -8.77
CA ALA A 103 2.94 15.95 -8.88
C ALA A 103 1.41 15.94 -9.08
N TYR A 104 0.89 14.94 -9.80
CA TYR A 104 -0.55 14.79 -10.02
C TYR A 104 -1.28 14.50 -8.70
N THR A 105 -0.84 13.50 -7.96
CA THR A 105 -1.36 13.15 -6.64
C THR A 105 -1.22 14.30 -5.65
N ALA A 106 -0.05 14.98 -5.63
CA ALA A 106 0.18 16.15 -4.75
C ALA A 106 -0.82 17.28 -5.02
N ALA A 107 -1.12 17.57 -6.30
CA ALA A 107 -2.13 18.57 -6.66
C ALA A 107 -3.53 18.21 -6.14
N HIS A 108 -3.92 16.93 -6.25
CA HIS A 108 -5.21 16.43 -5.74
C HIS A 108 -5.28 16.48 -4.20
N LEU A 109 -4.18 16.16 -3.50
CA LEU A 109 -4.12 16.27 -2.04
C LEU A 109 -4.26 17.73 -1.57
N ARG A 110 -3.58 18.70 -2.23
CA ARG A 110 -3.76 20.14 -1.95
C ARG A 110 -5.22 20.58 -2.13
N ALA A 111 -5.88 20.10 -3.18
CA ALA A 111 -7.27 20.44 -3.46
C ALA A 111 -8.25 19.79 -2.45
N ARG A 112 -7.97 18.56 -2.01
CA ARG A 112 -8.82 17.80 -1.08
C ARG A 112 -8.69 18.26 0.37
N MET A 113 -7.48 18.65 0.79
CA MET A 113 -7.15 19.02 2.16
C MET A 113 -6.48 20.41 2.22
N PRO A 114 -7.12 21.46 1.67
CA PRO A 114 -6.48 22.77 1.55
C PRO A 114 -6.05 23.34 2.90
N TYR A 115 -6.75 23.00 3.99
CA TYR A 115 -6.42 23.45 5.34
C TYR A 115 -5.09 22.92 5.89
N CYS A 116 -4.53 21.83 5.31
CA CYS A 116 -3.24 21.28 5.70
C CYS A 116 -2.05 21.94 4.98
N PHE A 117 -2.28 22.59 3.82
CA PHE A 117 -1.24 23.06 2.90
C PHE A 117 -1.28 24.56 2.66
N VAL A 118 -1.58 25.34 3.70
CA VAL A 118 -1.60 26.82 3.69
C VAL A 118 -0.44 27.37 4.52
N ASP A 119 0.01 28.62 4.23
CA ASP A 119 1.12 29.26 4.92
C ASP A 119 0.94 29.40 6.44
N LYS A 120 -0.31 29.55 6.90
CA LYS A 120 -0.67 29.60 8.32
C LYS A 120 -1.60 28.45 8.65
N VAL A 121 -1.02 27.37 9.07
CA VAL A 121 -1.75 26.15 9.46
C VAL A 121 -2.52 26.41 10.76
N TYR A 122 -3.80 26.06 10.78
CA TYR A 122 -4.64 26.15 11.99
C TYR A 122 -4.15 25.13 13.04
N PRO A 123 -4.05 25.50 14.33
CA PRO A 123 -3.70 24.55 15.38
C PRO A 123 -4.68 23.36 15.43
N GLY A 124 -4.15 22.14 15.42
CA GLY A 124 -4.94 20.91 15.49
C GLY A 124 -5.17 20.21 14.15
N VAL A 125 -4.63 20.72 13.05
CA VAL A 125 -4.53 19.94 11.78
C VAL A 125 -3.28 19.05 11.78
N PRO A 126 -3.24 18.00 10.95
CA PRO A 126 -2.05 17.18 10.84
C PRO A 126 -0.84 18.00 10.34
N ARG A 127 0.31 17.75 10.95
CA ARG A 127 1.59 18.40 10.56
C ARG A 127 2.23 17.61 9.44
N ILE A 128 1.72 17.82 8.22
CA ILE A 128 2.15 17.13 7.01
C ILE A 128 2.60 18.13 5.95
N TYR A 129 3.52 17.72 5.08
CA TYR A 129 3.93 18.52 3.92
C TYR A 129 4.23 17.62 2.72
N LEU A 130 4.01 18.14 1.50
CA LEU A 130 4.15 17.38 0.27
C LEU A 130 5.59 17.46 -0.24
N GLN A 131 6.12 16.30 -0.61
CA GLN A 131 7.39 16.10 -1.32
C GLN A 131 7.09 15.41 -2.65
N GLU A 132 7.24 16.14 -3.74
CA GLU A 132 7.02 15.59 -5.07
C GLU A 132 8.19 14.72 -5.49
N VAL A 133 7.88 13.49 -5.96
CA VAL A 133 8.84 12.50 -6.46
C VAL A 133 8.45 12.06 -7.85
N GLU A 134 9.43 11.59 -8.63
CA GLU A 134 9.24 11.14 -10.01
C GLU A 134 9.60 9.66 -10.16
N ALA A 135 8.81 8.93 -10.95
CA ALA A 135 9.13 7.54 -11.29
C ALA A 135 10.51 7.46 -11.96
N GLY A 136 11.34 6.50 -11.51
CA GLY A 136 12.70 6.30 -11.99
C GLY A 136 13.77 7.16 -11.30
N GLN A 137 13.40 8.11 -10.43
CA GLN A 137 14.34 8.95 -9.70
C GLN A 137 14.42 8.51 -8.23
N VAL A 138 15.58 8.02 -7.82
CA VAL A 138 15.85 7.61 -6.43
C VAL A 138 15.82 8.81 -5.50
N PHE A 139 15.18 8.63 -4.35
CA PHE A 139 15.26 9.54 -3.21
C PHE A 139 15.49 8.76 -1.91
N HIS A 140 15.63 9.45 -0.78
CA HIS A 140 15.92 8.82 0.50
C HIS A 140 14.97 9.32 1.59
N ILE A 141 14.57 8.40 2.46
CA ILE A 141 13.95 8.69 3.75
C ILE A 141 14.98 8.26 4.81
N ASN A 142 15.58 9.23 5.50
CA ASN A 142 16.79 9.04 6.27
C ASN A 142 17.90 8.42 5.37
N ARG A 143 18.37 7.20 5.64
CA ARG A 143 19.32 6.46 4.78
C ARG A 143 18.64 5.42 3.90
N THR A 144 17.35 5.19 4.10
CA THR A 144 16.60 4.22 3.32
C THR A 144 16.37 4.74 1.91
N GLU A 145 16.92 4.03 0.93
CA GLU A 145 16.75 4.34 -0.49
C GLU A 145 15.34 3.94 -0.96
N VAL A 146 14.69 4.81 -1.71
CA VAL A 146 13.36 4.57 -2.31
C VAL A 146 13.40 4.94 -3.79
N LEU A 147 13.05 3.99 -4.64
CA LEU A 147 12.87 4.17 -6.07
C LEU A 147 11.38 4.10 -6.42
N PRO A 148 10.73 5.23 -6.77
CA PRO A 148 9.38 5.21 -7.31
C PRO A 148 9.37 4.57 -8.69
N LEU A 149 8.38 3.70 -8.92
CA LEU A 149 8.21 2.96 -10.18
C LEU A 149 6.94 3.43 -10.88
N ARG A 150 6.95 3.50 -12.21
CA ARG A 150 5.73 3.76 -12.96
C ARG A 150 4.86 2.52 -13.01
N VAL A 151 3.61 2.68 -12.59
CA VAL A 151 2.56 1.66 -12.61
C VAL A 151 1.32 2.27 -13.27
N MET A 152 0.52 1.47 -13.94
CA MET A 152 -0.71 1.90 -14.59
C MET A 152 -1.93 1.26 -13.92
N HIS A 153 -2.80 2.10 -13.36
CA HIS A 153 -4.10 1.74 -12.84
C HIS A 153 -5.16 2.02 -13.92
N GLY A 154 -5.40 1.05 -14.79
CA GLY A 154 -6.10 1.29 -16.04
C GLY A 154 -5.34 2.29 -16.91
N ARG A 155 -5.89 3.52 -17.04
CA ARG A 155 -5.24 4.62 -17.79
C ARG A 155 -4.54 5.64 -16.87
N LEU A 156 -4.75 5.54 -15.56
CA LEU A 156 -4.14 6.44 -14.59
C LEU A 156 -2.71 5.99 -14.30
N PRO A 157 -1.70 6.84 -14.54
CA PRO A 157 -0.36 6.57 -14.10
C PRO A 157 -0.26 6.78 -12.57
N ILE A 158 0.23 5.79 -11.86
CA ILE A 158 0.40 5.79 -10.41
C ILE A 158 1.83 5.41 -10.04
N LEU A 159 2.17 5.42 -8.75
CA LEU A 159 3.46 4.98 -8.25
C LEU A 159 3.36 3.61 -7.57
N GLY A 160 4.33 2.75 -7.88
CA GLY A 160 4.79 1.70 -7.00
C GLY A 160 6.13 2.10 -6.40
N TYR A 161 6.68 1.30 -5.50
CA TYR A 161 7.94 1.61 -4.83
C TYR A 161 8.84 0.38 -4.74
N ARG A 162 10.13 0.56 -5.06
CA ARG A 162 11.19 -0.33 -4.62
C ARG A 162 11.91 0.34 -3.45
N ILE A 163 12.05 -0.37 -2.34
CA ILE A 163 12.66 0.13 -1.12
C ILE A 163 13.93 -0.69 -0.86
N GLY A 164 15.07 -0.02 -0.96
CA GLY A 164 16.36 -0.66 -1.06
C GLY A 164 16.43 -1.63 -2.24
N ASP A 165 17.17 -2.72 -2.05
CA ASP A 165 17.31 -3.81 -3.04
C ASP A 165 16.43 -5.03 -2.73
N ARG A 166 15.62 -5.00 -1.67
CA ARG A 166 14.96 -6.16 -1.10
C ARG A 166 13.44 -6.15 -1.15
N LEU A 167 12.76 -5.00 -1.10
CA LEU A 167 11.30 -4.88 -1.06
C LEU A 167 10.75 -4.16 -2.28
N GLY A 168 9.78 -4.78 -2.97
CA GLY A 168 8.89 -4.14 -3.93
C GLY A 168 7.48 -4.02 -3.38
N TYR A 169 6.84 -2.86 -3.53
CA TYR A 169 5.46 -2.62 -3.14
C TYR A 169 4.67 -2.02 -4.29
N ILE A 170 3.75 -2.80 -4.86
CA ILE A 170 2.96 -2.46 -6.05
C ILE A 170 1.50 -2.71 -5.74
N THR A 171 0.69 -1.66 -5.57
CA THR A 171 -0.76 -1.81 -5.45
C THR A 171 -1.47 -1.24 -6.67
N ASP A 172 -2.74 -1.61 -6.87
CA ASP A 172 -3.63 -1.08 -7.91
C ASP A 172 -3.10 -1.22 -9.34
N MET A 173 -2.15 -2.10 -9.53
CA MET A 173 -1.58 -2.36 -10.85
C MET A 173 -2.58 -3.09 -11.75
N HIS A 174 -2.80 -2.55 -12.95
CA HIS A 174 -3.34 -3.28 -14.09
C HIS A 174 -2.19 -3.72 -15.02
N MET A 175 -1.31 -2.80 -15.35
CA MET A 175 -0.10 -3.07 -16.12
C MET A 175 1.08 -2.19 -15.66
N MET A 176 2.26 -2.52 -16.11
CA MET A 176 3.49 -1.83 -15.75
C MET A 176 4.44 -1.82 -16.96
N PRO A 177 5.20 -0.72 -17.19
CA PRO A 177 6.22 -0.68 -18.23
C PRO A 177 7.33 -1.71 -18.02
N GLU A 178 7.98 -2.12 -19.08
CA GLU A 178 9.10 -3.08 -19.04
C GLU A 178 10.21 -2.65 -18.09
N GLU A 179 10.57 -1.38 -18.12
CA GLU A 179 11.57 -0.79 -17.24
C GLU A 179 11.27 -1.03 -15.76
N SER A 180 10.00 -0.88 -15.34
CA SER A 180 9.59 -1.13 -13.95
C SER A 180 9.70 -2.61 -13.57
N TYR A 181 9.46 -3.55 -14.51
CA TYR A 181 9.72 -4.96 -14.27
C TYR A 181 11.21 -5.25 -14.05
N GLU A 182 12.08 -4.66 -14.86
CA GLU A 182 13.53 -4.82 -14.72
C GLU A 182 14.03 -4.25 -13.37
N GLN A 183 13.48 -3.12 -12.95
CA GLN A 183 13.81 -2.49 -11.67
C GLN A 183 13.35 -3.28 -10.44
N LEU A 184 12.42 -4.25 -10.60
CA LEU A 184 11.93 -5.10 -9.52
C LEU A 184 12.63 -6.47 -9.44
N LYS A 185 13.62 -6.74 -10.27
CA LYS A 185 14.35 -7.99 -10.20
C LYS A 185 15.25 -8.10 -8.98
N GLY A 186 15.40 -9.32 -8.48
CA GLY A 186 16.32 -9.65 -7.38
C GLY A 186 15.79 -9.34 -5.97
N LEU A 187 14.49 -9.07 -5.83
CA LEU A 187 13.85 -8.78 -4.55
C LEU A 187 13.78 -10.01 -3.64
N ASP A 188 13.87 -9.76 -2.33
CA ASP A 188 13.52 -10.75 -1.33
C ASP A 188 11.99 -10.86 -1.19
N VAL A 189 11.31 -9.72 -1.12
CA VAL A 189 9.85 -9.63 -0.93
C VAL A 189 9.21 -8.73 -1.97
N LEU A 190 8.12 -9.21 -2.55
CA LEU A 190 7.21 -8.44 -3.38
C LEU A 190 5.83 -8.40 -2.74
N VAL A 191 5.28 -7.22 -2.55
CA VAL A 191 3.87 -7.01 -2.22
C VAL A 191 3.17 -6.43 -3.44
N MET A 192 2.08 -7.05 -3.91
CA MET A 192 1.36 -6.58 -5.08
C MET A 192 -0.14 -6.89 -5.02
N ASN A 193 -0.95 -6.18 -5.83
CA ASN A 193 -2.39 -6.44 -5.84
C ASN A 193 -2.77 -7.71 -6.61
N ALA A 194 -3.82 -8.38 -6.11
CA ALA A 194 -4.52 -9.45 -6.83
C ALA A 194 -6.01 -9.41 -6.47
N LEU A 195 -6.81 -8.70 -7.26
CA LEU A 195 -8.15 -8.29 -6.86
C LEU A 195 -9.13 -9.45 -6.68
N ARG A 196 -9.21 -10.36 -7.67
CA ARG A 196 -10.18 -11.45 -7.77
C ARG A 196 -9.84 -12.41 -8.93
N PRO A 197 -10.48 -13.61 -9.03
CA PRO A 197 -10.22 -14.52 -10.15
C PRO A 197 -10.61 -13.97 -11.53
N LYS A 198 -11.69 -13.17 -11.61
CA LYS A 198 -12.18 -12.61 -12.88
C LYS A 198 -11.43 -11.34 -13.27
N PRO A 199 -11.15 -11.12 -14.56
CA PRO A 199 -10.51 -9.89 -15.06
C PRO A 199 -11.22 -8.62 -14.60
N HIS A 200 -10.46 -7.54 -14.47
CA HIS A 200 -10.93 -6.22 -14.10
C HIS A 200 -10.29 -5.14 -14.98
N PRO A 201 -11.00 -4.05 -15.34
CA PRO A 201 -10.46 -3.05 -16.28
C PRO A 201 -9.30 -2.21 -15.72
N THR A 202 -9.09 -2.19 -14.41
CA THR A 202 -8.07 -1.34 -13.76
C THR A 202 -7.14 -2.08 -12.81
N HIS A 203 -7.44 -3.33 -12.43
CA HIS A 203 -6.62 -4.13 -11.53
C HIS A 203 -6.32 -5.49 -12.16
N GLN A 204 -5.26 -6.12 -11.72
CA GLN A 204 -4.98 -7.49 -12.10
C GLN A 204 -5.93 -8.47 -11.41
N SER A 205 -6.36 -9.47 -12.18
CA SER A 205 -6.90 -10.71 -11.65
C SER A 205 -5.81 -11.52 -10.95
N ILE A 206 -6.19 -12.55 -10.19
CA ILE A 206 -5.23 -13.43 -9.52
C ILE A 206 -4.29 -14.09 -10.53
N SER A 207 -4.79 -14.53 -11.69
CA SER A 207 -3.96 -15.15 -12.73
C SER A 207 -2.96 -14.20 -13.36
N GLU A 208 -3.38 -12.95 -13.64
CA GLU A 208 -2.48 -11.91 -14.17
C GLU A 208 -1.42 -11.50 -13.13
N ALA A 209 -1.81 -11.43 -11.86
CA ALA A 209 -0.88 -11.16 -10.76
C ALA A 209 0.16 -12.28 -10.58
N LEU A 210 -0.24 -13.54 -10.71
CA LEU A 210 0.68 -14.68 -10.69
C LEU A 210 1.67 -14.65 -11.85
N GLU A 211 1.24 -14.28 -13.05
CA GLU A 211 2.12 -14.11 -14.21
C GLU A 211 3.13 -12.99 -13.98
N ALA A 212 2.67 -11.82 -13.49
CA ALA A 212 3.53 -10.69 -13.17
C ALA A 212 4.53 -11.02 -12.05
N ALA A 213 4.10 -11.71 -10.98
CA ALA A 213 4.97 -12.17 -9.89
C ALA A 213 6.05 -13.12 -10.39
N GLY A 214 5.67 -14.09 -11.23
CA GLY A 214 6.62 -15.03 -11.86
C GLY A 214 7.65 -14.31 -12.76
N ARG A 215 7.24 -13.25 -13.43
CA ARG A 215 8.13 -12.41 -14.24
C ARG A 215 9.12 -11.59 -13.42
N ILE A 216 8.69 -11.06 -12.28
CA ILE A 216 9.54 -10.31 -11.33
C ILE A 216 10.50 -11.26 -10.63
N GLY A 217 10.02 -12.43 -10.16
CA GLY A 217 10.84 -13.48 -9.58
C GLY A 217 11.41 -13.15 -8.20
N ALA A 218 10.62 -12.45 -7.35
CA ALA A 218 10.97 -12.26 -5.94
C ALA A 218 11.03 -13.60 -5.18
N LYS A 219 11.79 -13.67 -4.08
CA LYS A 219 11.86 -14.89 -3.26
C LYS A 219 10.52 -15.23 -2.63
N GLU A 220 9.81 -14.22 -2.12
CA GLU A 220 8.47 -14.33 -1.54
C GLU A 220 7.56 -13.24 -2.11
N THR A 221 6.33 -13.58 -2.45
CA THR A 221 5.32 -12.64 -2.96
C THR A 221 4.07 -12.68 -2.10
N TYR A 222 3.55 -11.51 -1.76
CA TYR A 222 2.35 -11.35 -0.94
C TYR A 222 1.30 -10.52 -1.70
N PHE A 223 0.14 -11.11 -1.93
CA PHE A 223 -0.98 -10.45 -2.59
C PHE A 223 -1.82 -9.65 -1.59
N ILE A 224 -2.09 -8.40 -1.95
CA ILE A 224 -2.96 -7.45 -1.24
C ILE A 224 -4.07 -6.93 -2.15
N HIS A 225 -4.84 -5.97 -1.67
CA HIS A 225 -5.91 -5.29 -2.41
C HIS A 225 -6.99 -6.25 -2.92
N MET A 226 -7.30 -7.27 -2.12
CA MET A 226 -8.27 -8.30 -2.47
C MET A 226 -9.69 -7.87 -2.18
N SER A 227 -10.61 -8.20 -3.07
CA SER A 227 -12.04 -8.07 -2.84
C SER A 227 -12.63 -9.36 -2.23
N HIS A 228 -13.87 -9.29 -1.74
CA HIS A 228 -14.61 -10.46 -1.27
C HIS A 228 -14.84 -11.53 -2.37
N HIS A 229 -14.67 -11.16 -3.64
CA HIS A 229 -14.72 -12.10 -4.76
C HIS A 229 -13.45 -12.93 -4.95
N ALA A 230 -12.39 -12.65 -4.20
CA ALA A 230 -11.17 -13.48 -4.23
C ALA A 230 -11.46 -14.90 -3.70
N GLY A 231 -12.34 -15.03 -2.70
CA GLY A 231 -12.67 -16.27 -2.03
C GLY A 231 -12.24 -16.26 -0.55
N LEU A 232 -12.58 -17.32 0.18
CA LEU A 232 -12.15 -17.52 1.57
C LEU A 232 -10.64 -17.69 1.63
N HIS A 233 -9.98 -16.99 2.56
CA HIS A 233 -8.51 -17.02 2.69
C HIS A 233 -7.96 -18.44 2.78
N ALA A 234 -8.53 -19.28 3.61
CA ALA A 234 -8.09 -20.66 3.82
C ALA A 234 -8.18 -21.54 2.56
N ASP A 235 -9.03 -21.18 1.59
CA ASP A 235 -9.23 -21.96 0.38
C ASP A 235 -8.38 -21.45 -0.78
N ILE A 236 -8.28 -20.13 -0.93
CA ILE A 236 -7.49 -19.51 -2.00
C ILE A 236 -5.99 -19.70 -1.78
N GLU A 237 -5.52 -19.62 -0.52
CA GLU A 237 -4.12 -19.82 -0.17
C GLU A 237 -3.59 -21.19 -0.63
N LYS A 238 -4.40 -22.24 -0.54
CA LYS A 238 -4.05 -23.59 -1.00
C LYS A 238 -3.87 -23.73 -2.51
N GLN A 239 -4.37 -22.76 -3.27
CA GLN A 239 -4.33 -22.76 -4.74
C GLN A 239 -3.12 -22.01 -5.30
N LEU A 240 -2.39 -21.30 -4.43
CA LEU A 240 -1.22 -20.53 -4.83
C LEU A 240 0.01 -21.44 -5.02
N PRO A 241 0.91 -21.06 -5.92
CA PRO A 241 2.21 -21.74 -6.03
C PRO A 241 3.06 -21.50 -4.77
N PRO A 242 4.11 -22.30 -4.53
CA PRO A 242 5.09 -22.04 -3.48
C PRO A 242 5.62 -20.60 -3.59
N HIS A 243 5.92 -19.98 -2.44
CA HIS A 243 6.45 -18.60 -2.33
C HIS A 243 5.50 -17.49 -2.79
N VAL A 244 4.22 -17.80 -2.97
CA VAL A 244 3.17 -16.80 -3.21
C VAL A 244 2.07 -16.98 -2.16
N HIS A 245 1.69 -15.89 -1.51
CA HIS A 245 0.76 -15.89 -0.39
C HIS A 245 -0.31 -14.81 -0.53
N PHE A 246 -1.48 -15.05 0.01
CA PHE A 246 -2.42 -13.97 0.26
C PHE A 246 -2.10 -13.33 1.62
N ALA A 247 -1.81 -12.03 1.62
CA ALA A 247 -1.64 -11.28 2.85
C ALA A 247 -2.98 -11.16 3.62
N TYR A 248 -2.89 -10.84 4.89
CA TYR A 248 -4.02 -10.52 5.77
C TYR A 248 -3.62 -9.40 6.73
N ASP A 249 -4.61 -8.74 7.31
CA ASP A 249 -4.38 -7.63 8.22
C ASP A 249 -3.62 -8.08 9.47
N GLY A 250 -2.52 -7.40 9.77
CA GLY A 250 -1.62 -7.72 10.87
C GLY A 250 -0.49 -8.68 10.53
N LEU A 251 -0.39 -9.21 9.29
CA LEU A 251 0.75 -10.03 8.87
C LEU A 251 2.05 -9.22 8.97
N GLU A 252 3.06 -9.80 9.60
CA GLU A 252 4.43 -9.26 9.63
C GLU A 252 5.34 -10.09 8.72
N ILE A 253 6.14 -9.40 7.92
CA ILE A 253 7.06 -9.98 6.95
C ILE A 253 8.45 -9.42 7.24
N ASP A 254 9.39 -10.28 7.61
CA ASP A 254 10.79 -9.92 7.78
C ASP A 254 11.58 -10.15 6.49
N PHE A 255 12.51 -9.26 6.14
CA PHE A 255 13.35 -9.38 4.94
C PHE A 255 14.70 -8.67 5.07
#